data_6dff76f1cc5c1b3951f0ebe11846ce02
#
_entry.id   6dff76f1cc5c1b3951f0ebe11846ce02
#
_cell.length_a   1.000
_cell.length_b   1.000
_cell.length_c   1.000
_cell.angle_alpha   90.00
_cell.angle_beta   90.00
_cell.angle_gamma   90.00
#
_symmetry.space_group_name_H-M   'P 1'
#
loop_
_entity.id
_entity.type
_entity.pdbx_description
1 polymer ?
#
loop_
_entity_poly.entity_id
_entity_poly.type
_entity_poly.pdbx_seq_one_letter_code
_entity_poly.pdbx_strand_id
1 'polypeptide(L)'
;MLREIADLGFTHAELSHGIRIVLLPGVIRAVEEGIIKISSTHNFCPLPTGISQAAPNLFEPSVRDHREHEQWLRHTKRSLDFAAQVKSRVLVLHLGSVKFFWLNPARKLKTFIRNNPTVSVPDDRAYQVVLKKSCEKLRSRMGPYWQQVLASIEEIRTYANERGIQLGFENREKFEELPLDDDFEALLSGLAQPHTAGYWHDTGHADIKQSLGMLEHRMHLEKNAPRLLGFHLHDVSADGKDHQPIGAGRIDFNMISSFWRPEHLLTLELSPRVNIEGVVVSKQRIEALMETRFGV
;
A
#
# COMPACT_ATOMS: atom_id res chain seq x y z
N MET A 1 8.14 -10.18 -19.19
CA MET A 1 7.42 -9.41 -18.17
C MET A 1 7.28 -7.93 -18.53
N LEU A 2 8.30 -7.04 -18.46
CA LEU A 2 8.11 -5.61 -18.76
C LEU A 2 7.70 -5.33 -20.23
N ARG A 3 8.21 -6.08 -21.21
CA ARG A 3 7.74 -6.00 -22.59
C ARG A 3 6.27 -6.40 -22.72
N GLU A 4 5.86 -7.47 -22.06
CA GLU A 4 4.44 -7.91 -22.07
C GLU A 4 3.51 -6.83 -21.51
N ILE A 5 3.93 -6.13 -20.43
CA ILE A 5 3.17 -5.00 -19.88
C ILE A 5 3.11 -3.86 -20.90
N ALA A 6 4.21 -3.53 -21.57
CA ALA A 6 4.25 -2.51 -22.62
C ALA A 6 3.39 -2.92 -23.84
N ASP A 7 3.42 -4.19 -24.25
CA ASP A 7 2.63 -4.74 -25.36
C ASP A 7 1.11 -4.66 -25.08
N LEU A 8 0.69 -4.64 -23.80
CA LEU A 8 -0.68 -4.37 -23.38
C LEU A 8 -1.04 -2.87 -23.37
N GLY A 9 -0.12 -2.01 -23.81
CA GLY A 9 -0.32 -0.58 -23.95
C GLY A 9 -0.14 0.21 -22.65
N PHE A 10 0.54 -0.35 -21.65
CA PHE A 10 0.97 0.42 -20.47
C PHE A 10 2.28 1.17 -20.78
N THR A 11 2.33 2.43 -20.39
CA THR A 11 3.52 3.29 -20.56
C THR A 11 4.44 3.27 -19.33
N HIS A 12 3.89 2.87 -18.19
CA HIS A 12 4.58 2.83 -16.91
C HIS A 12 4.29 1.51 -16.18
N ALA A 13 5.24 1.10 -15.34
CA ALA A 13 5.06 -0.03 -14.43
C ALA A 13 5.55 0.36 -13.02
N GLU A 14 4.97 -0.27 -12.02
CA GLU A 14 5.54 -0.33 -10.68
C GLU A 14 6.40 -1.58 -10.55
N LEU A 15 7.56 -1.44 -9.88
CA LEU A 15 8.40 -2.59 -9.53
C LEU A 15 8.02 -3.08 -8.12
N SER A 16 7.31 -4.18 -8.09
CA SER A 16 6.78 -4.81 -6.88
C SER A 16 7.89 -5.39 -5.98
N HIS A 17 7.54 -5.57 -4.72
CA HIS A 17 8.32 -6.28 -3.69
C HIS A 17 8.57 -7.79 -3.97
N GLY A 18 8.29 -8.27 -5.18
CA GLY A 18 8.61 -9.61 -5.65
C GLY A 18 9.82 -9.69 -6.61
N ILE A 19 10.43 -8.55 -6.96
CA ILE A 19 11.54 -8.49 -7.91
C ILE A 19 12.83 -9.01 -7.29
N ARG A 20 13.31 -10.16 -7.78
CA ARG A 20 14.59 -10.75 -7.33
C ARG A 20 15.80 -10.05 -7.95
N ILE A 21 16.93 -10.04 -7.25
CA ILE A 21 18.20 -9.41 -7.70
C ILE A 21 18.59 -9.85 -9.10
N VAL A 22 18.43 -11.12 -9.43
CA VAL A 22 18.79 -11.68 -10.74
C VAL A 22 18.02 -11.06 -11.91
N LEU A 23 16.90 -10.38 -11.65
CA LEU A 23 16.09 -9.73 -12.66
C LEU A 23 16.51 -8.28 -12.95
N LEU A 24 17.34 -7.67 -12.06
CA LEU A 24 17.73 -6.27 -12.18
C LEU A 24 18.37 -5.91 -13.51
N PRO A 25 19.33 -6.69 -14.05
CA PRO A 25 19.95 -6.36 -15.34
C PRO A 25 18.92 -6.25 -16.47
N GLY A 26 17.89 -7.13 -16.45
CA GLY A 26 16.80 -7.08 -17.43
C GLY A 26 15.86 -5.90 -17.24
N VAL A 27 15.59 -5.50 -16.00
CA VAL A 27 14.77 -4.31 -15.67
C VAL A 27 15.50 -3.05 -16.12
N ILE A 28 16.78 -2.89 -15.75
CA ILE A 28 17.60 -1.72 -16.11
C ILE A 28 17.66 -1.59 -17.64
N ARG A 29 17.95 -2.67 -18.34
CA ARG A 29 17.97 -2.69 -19.81
C ARG A 29 16.65 -2.26 -20.42
N ALA A 30 15.52 -2.76 -19.91
CA ALA A 30 14.20 -2.39 -20.41
C ALA A 30 13.91 -0.89 -20.25
N VAL A 31 14.36 -0.28 -19.15
CA VAL A 31 14.24 1.16 -18.90
C VAL A 31 15.18 1.95 -19.81
N GLU A 32 16.44 1.53 -19.96
CA GLU A 32 17.44 2.18 -20.83
C GLU A 32 17.04 2.14 -22.31
N GLU A 33 16.47 1.02 -22.77
CA GLU A 33 15.94 0.86 -24.13
C GLU A 33 14.60 1.62 -24.34
N GLY A 34 14.05 2.25 -23.28
CA GLY A 34 12.80 3.00 -23.39
C GLY A 34 11.56 2.15 -23.61
N ILE A 35 11.61 0.85 -23.30
CA ILE A 35 10.48 -0.08 -23.46
C ILE A 35 9.33 0.31 -22.55
N ILE A 36 9.63 0.70 -21.31
CA ILE A 36 8.66 1.12 -20.32
C ILE A 36 9.35 2.05 -19.31
N LYS A 37 8.59 2.97 -18.73
CA LYS A 37 9.05 3.82 -17.62
C LYS A 37 8.64 3.19 -16.29
N ILE A 38 9.36 3.50 -15.21
CA ILE A 38 9.00 3.08 -13.86
C ILE A 38 8.36 4.26 -13.12
N SER A 39 7.10 4.13 -12.73
CA SER A 39 6.37 5.13 -11.97
C SER A 39 6.76 5.13 -10.50
N SER A 40 6.75 3.95 -9.91
CA SER A 40 6.97 3.68 -8.50
C SER A 40 7.71 2.37 -8.29
N THR A 41 8.28 2.21 -7.11
CA THR A 41 8.86 0.95 -6.64
C THR A 41 8.26 0.64 -5.28
N HIS A 42 8.06 -0.64 -4.98
CA HIS A 42 7.56 -1.06 -3.68
C HIS A 42 8.70 -1.63 -2.81
N ASN A 43 8.77 -1.28 -1.54
CA ASN A 43 9.78 -1.80 -0.62
C ASN A 43 9.44 -3.28 -0.22
N PHE A 44 10.35 -4.24 -0.34
CA PHE A 44 11.74 -4.16 -0.76
C PHE A 44 11.88 -4.51 -2.25
N CYS A 45 12.36 -3.59 -3.04
CA CYS A 45 12.71 -3.85 -4.43
C CYS A 45 14.16 -3.37 -4.70
N PRO A 46 15.08 -4.28 -5.02
CA PRO A 46 14.91 -5.72 -5.12
C PRO A 46 14.78 -6.43 -3.77
N LEU A 47 14.20 -7.62 -3.81
CA LEU A 47 14.11 -8.50 -2.64
C LEU A 47 15.48 -8.71 -1.96
N PRO A 48 15.50 -8.84 -0.62
CA PRO A 48 16.70 -9.26 0.10
C PRO A 48 17.26 -10.60 -0.41
N THR A 49 18.58 -10.73 -0.36
CA THR A 49 19.25 -11.97 -0.79
C THR A 49 18.77 -13.17 0.02
N GLY A 50 18.51 -14.28 -0.66
CA GLY A 50 18.00 -15.51 -0.04
C GLY A 50 16.47 -15.59 0.05
N ILE A 51 15.75 -14.49 -0.26
CA ILE A 51 14.30 -14.47 -0.32
C ILE A 51 13.84 -14.73 -1.75
N SER A 52 12.98 -15.72 -1.93
CA SER A 52 12.50 -16.16 -3.25
C SER A 52 11.06 -15.73 -3.57
N GLN A 53 10.32 -15.27 -2.56
CA GLN A 53 8.93 -14.85 -2.69
C GLN A 53 8.75 -13.42 -2.18
N ALA A 54 7.69 -12.76 -2.64
CA ALA A 54 7.30 -11.44 -2.18
C ALA A 54 7.19 -11.40 -0.65
N ALA A 55 7.90 -10.45 -0.01
CA ALA A 55 7.99 -10.35 1.44
C ALA A 55 8.10 -8.88 1.88
N PRO A 56 7.05 -8.07 1.67
CA PRO A 56 7.07 -6.63 1.99
C PRO A 56 7.22 -6.35 3.49
N ASN A 57 6.82 -7.29 4.34
CA ASN A 57 6.91 -7.19 5.79
C ASN A 57 8.01 -8.11 6.38
N LEU A 58 9.04 -8.44 5.60
CA LEU A 58 10.17 -9.26 6.07
C LEU A 58 10.89 -8.61 7.25
N PHE A 59 11.13 -7.31 7.14
CA PHE A 59 11.61 -6.43 8.19
C PHE A 59 10.66 -5.24 8.27
N GLU A 60 10.36 -4.78 9.50
CA GLU A 60 9.39 -3.71 9.69
C GLU A 60 10.04 -2.47 10.34
N PRO A 61 9.70 -1.24 9.91
CA PRO A 61 10.22 -0.02 10.54
C PRO A 61 9.71 0.18 11.96
N SER A 62 8.64 -0.53 12.35
CA SER A 62 8.09 -0.50 13.71
C SER A 62 8.83 -1.41 14.70
N VAL A 63 9.77 -2.22 14.23
CA VAL A 63 10.46 -3.21 15.06
C VAL A 63 11.37 -2.55 16.10
N ARG A 64 11.37 -3.12 17.30
CA ARG A 64 12.17 -2.61 18.43
C ARG A 64 13.51 -3.34 18.60
N ASP A 65 13.69 -4.46 17.91
CA ASP A 65 14.98 -5.16 17.84
C ASP A 65 15.92 -4.39 16.92
N HIS A 66 17.07 -3.98 17.45
CA HIS A 66 18.05 -3.17 16.73
C HIS A 66 18.60 -3.89 15.47
N ARG A 67 18.83 -5.20 15.55
CA ARG A 67 19.38 -5.97 14.40
C ARG A 67 18.39 -6.07 13.28
N GLU A 68 17.10 -6.29 13.60
CA GLU A 68 16.04 -6.33 12.60
C GLU A 68 15.81 -4.94 11.97
N HIS A 69 15.86 -3.89 12.81
CA HIS A 69 15.76 -2.51 12.33
C HIS A 69 16.92 -2.15 11.37
N GLU A 70 18.16 -2.55 11.67
CA GLU A 70 19.30 -2.37 10.77
C GLU A 70 19.12 -3.09 9.43
N GLN A 71 18.48 -4.29 9.42
CA GLN A 71 18.15 -4.97 8.17
C GLN A 71 17.09 -4.19 7.38
N TRP A 72 16.03 -3.73 8.06
CA TRP A 72 15.03 -2.88 7.41
C TRP A 72 15.67 -1.65 6.76
N LEU A 73 16.49 -0.93 7.50
CA LEU A 73 17.18 0.27 7.05
C LEU A 73 18.10 0.00 5.85
N ARG A 74 18.94 -1.04 5.93
CA ARG A 74 19.85 -1.45 4.85
C ARG A 74 19.08 -1.78 3.57
N HIS A 75 18.02 -2.57 3.67
CA HIS A 75 17.27 -3.00 2.50
C HIS A 75 16.40 -1.89 1.93
N THR A 76 15.88 -0.99 2.77
CA THR A 76 15.14 0.19 2.32
C THR A 76 16.07 1.18 1.60
N LYS A 77 17.27 1.47 2.11
CA LYS A 77 18.27 2.29 1.41
C LYS A 77 18.63 1.71 0.05
N ARG A 78 18.79 0.39 -0.02
CA ARG A 78 19.05 -0.30 -1.31
C ARG A 78 17.85 -0.19 -2.26
N SER A 79 16.61 -0.24 -1.76
CA SER A 79 15.42 -0.01 -2.58
C SER A 79 15.37 1.42 -3.11
N LEU A 80 15.76 2.41 -2.30
CA LEU A 80 15.87 3.82 -2.71
C LEU A 80 16.95 4.04 -3.78
N ASP A 81 18.12 3.40 -3.64
CA ASP A 81 19.19 3.44 -4.65
C ASP A 81 18.70 2.87 -5.99
N PHE A 82 18.00 1.74 -5.94
CA PHE A 82 17.45 1.13 -7.14
C PHE A 82 16.31 1.95 -7.75
N ALA A 83 15.42 2.52 -6.92
CA ALA A 83 14.38 3.43 -7.35
C ALA A 83 14.96 4.63 -8.14
N ALA A 84 16.03 5.24 -7.63
CA ALA A 84 16.73 6.32 -8.30
C ALA A 84 17.37 5.84 -9.63
N GLN A 85 17.99 4.67 -9.65
CA GLN A 85 18.61 4.10 -10.85
C GLN A 85 17.60 3.87 -11.98
N VAL A 86 16.38 3.43 -11.66
CA VAL A 86 15.31 3.21 -12.66
C VAL A 86 14.42 4.44 -12.87
N LYS A 87 14.80 5.59 -12.27
CA LYS A 87 14.07 6.87 -12.37
C LYS A 87 12.63 6.81 -11.85
N SER A 88 12.39 6.00 -10.85
CA SER A 88 11.12 5.96 -10.13
C SER A 88 10.87 7.28 -9.39
N ARG A 89 9.61 7.68 -9.23
CA ARG A 89 9.24 8.90 -8.47
C ARG A 89 8.98 8.61 -7.00
N VAL A 90 8.43 7.44 -6.71
CA VAL A 90 7.94 7.09 -5.38
C VAL A 90 8.46 5.72 -4.97
N LEU A 91 8.87 5.59 -3.71
CA LEU A 91 9.01 4.30 -3.04
C LEU A 91 7.81 4.10 -2.11
N VAL A 92 6.98 3.10 -2.42
CA VAL A 92 5.83 2.70 -1.58
C VAL A 92 6.32 1.89 -0.39
N LEU A 93 5.80 2.20 0.80
CA LEU A 93 6.26 1.67 2.08
C LEU A 93 5.11 1.20 2.97
N HIS A 94 5.27 0.01 3.54
CA HIS A 94 4.55 -0.42 4.73
C HIS A 94 5.27 0.08 5.98
N LEU A 95 4.52 0.56 6.96
CA LEU A 95 5.10 1.12 8.19
C LEU A 95 5.11 0.14 9.38
N GLY A 96 4.90 -1.14 9.08
CA GLY A 96 4.99 -2.21 10.08
C GLY A 96 3.73 -2.42 10.89
N SER A 97 3.87 -2.98 12.09
CA SER A 97 2.72 -3.42 12.89
C SER A 97 3.01 -3.44 14.38
N VAL A 98 1.94 -3.42 15.19
CA VAL A 98 2.01 -3.65 16.63
C VAL A 98 2.02 -5.15 16.91
N LYS A 99 3.06 -5.66 17.55
CA LYS A 99 3.18 -7.09 17.86
C LYS A 99 2.45 -7.48 19.14
N PHE A 100 1.68 -8.56 19.05
CA PHE A 100 0.97 -9.19 20.16
C PHE A 100 1.40 -10.63 20.34
N PHE A 101 2.03 -10.97 21.47
CA PHE A 101 2.50 -12.34 21.71
C PHE A 101 1.35 -13.32 21.99
N TRP A 102 0.43 -13.00 22.91
CA TRP A 102 -0.57 -13.97 23.41
C TRP A 102 -2.02 -13.59 23.11
N LEU A 103 -2.38 -12.34 23.24
CA LEU A 103 -3.76 -11.86 23.19
C LEU A 103 -3.95 -10.83 22.07
N ASN A 104 -3.71 -11.24 20.81
CA ASN A 104 -3.95 -10.37 19.67
C ASN A 104 -5.46 -10.07 19.55
N PRO A 105 -5.87 -8.78 19.66
CA PRO A 105 -7.28 -8.40 19.57
C PRO A 105 -7.90 -8.72 18.22
N ALA A 106 -7.13 -8.75 17.12
CA ALA A 106 -7.62 -9.17 15.81
C ALA A 106 -8.22 -10.60 15.82
N ARG A 107 -7.73 -11.50 16.68
CA ARG A 107 -8.30 -12.85 16.82
C ARG A 107 -9.74 -12.81 17.34
N LYS A 108 -10.07 -11.87 18.23
CA LYS A 108 -11.44 -11.72 18.75
C LYS A 108 -12.39 -11.28 17.65
N LEU A 109 -11.95 -10.30 16.83
CA LEU A 109 -12.72 -9.83 15.68
C LEU A 109 -12.97 -10.95 14.68
N LYS A 110 -11.92 -11.67 14.27
CA LYS A 110 -12.02 -12.85 13.38
C LYS A 110 -12.92 -13.94 13.94
N THR A 111 -12.84 -14.19 15.25
CA THR A 111 -13.68 -15.20 15.92
C THR A 111 -15.15 -14.77 15.92
N PHE A 112 -15.42 -13.48 16.18
CA PHE A 112 -16.78 -12.95 16.12
C PHE A 112 -17.39 -13.14 14.73
N ILE A 113 -16.69 -12.70 13.69
CA ILE A 113 -17.14 -12.81 12.29
C ILE A 113 -17.40 -14.28 11.91
N ARG A 114 -16.47 -15.18 12.23
CA ARG A 114 -16.62 -16.62 11.94
C ARG A 114 -17.82 -17.23 12.62
N ASN A 115 -18.14 -16.81 13.83
CA ASN A 115 -19.26 -17.37 14.62
C ASN A 115 -20.61 -16.72 14.24
N ASN A 116 -20.60 -15.63 13.47
CA ASN A 116 -21.81 -14.89 13.07
C ASN A 116 -21.78 -14.59 11.55
N PRO A 117 -21.77 -15.61 10.68
CA PRO A 117 -21.51 -15.44 9.25
C PRO A 117 -22.61 -14.70 8.47
N THR A 118 -23.80 -14.55 9.07
CA THR A 118 -24.95 -13.89 8.45
C THR A 118 -25.15 -12.45 8.91
N VAL A 119 -24.31 -11.96 9.81
CA VAL A 119 -24.43 -10.64 10.42
C VAL A 119 -23.73 -9.61 9.53
N SER A 120 -24.38 -8.47 9.25
CA SER A 120 -23.72 -7.29 8.71
C SER A 120 -22.81 -6.71 9.79
N VAL A 121 -21.52 -7.03 9.69
CA VAL A 121 -20.51 -6.75 10.73
C VAL A 121 -20.46 -5.25 11.11
N PRO A 122 -20.47 -4.28 10.16
CA PRO A 122 -20.42 -2.87 10.51
C PRO A 122 -21.59 -2.39 11.38
N ASP A 123 -22.77 -2.99 11.21
CA ASP A 123 -24.00 -2.54 11.85
C ASP A 123 -24.33 -3.29 13.16
N ASP A 124 -23.60 -4.36 13.46
CA ASP A 124 -23.86 -5.19 14.63
C ASP A 124 -23.31 -4.55 15.92
N ARG A 125 -24.22 -4.29 16.87
CA ARG A 125 -23.87 -3.65 18.15
C ARG A 125 -22.89 -4.47 19.00
N ALA A 126 -23.01 -5.80 19.00
CA ALA A 126 -22.11 -6.65 19.78
C ALA A 126 -20.72 -6.66 19.16
N TYR A 127 -20.63 -6.70 17.83
CA TYR A 127 -19.38 -6.54 17.12
C TYR A 127 -18.71 -5.19 17.41
N GLN A 128 -19.45 -4.08 17.35
CA GLN A 128 -18.94 -2.74 17.62
C GLN A 128 -18.35 -2.61 19.03
N VAL A 129 -18.94 -3.27 20.03
CA VAL A 129 -18.36 -3.35 21.38
C VAL A 129 -17.03 -4.10 21.39
N VAL A 130 -16.93 -5.21 20.64
CA VAL A 130 -15.69 -5.98 20.52
C VAL A 130 -14.63 -5.18 19.76
N LEU A 131 -15.00 -4.51 18.67
CA LEU A 131 -14.13 -3.66 17.87
C LEU A 131 -13.56 -2.51 18.73
N LYS A 132 -14.42 -1.74 19.42
CA LYS A 132 -14.02 -0.65 20.30
C LYS A 132 -12.98 -1.10 21.34
N LYS A 133 -13.27 -2.19 22.07
CA LYS A 133 -12.32 -2.74 23.06
C LYS A 133 -11.02 -3.21 22.43
N SER A 134 -11.08 -3.71 21.20
CA SER A 134 -9.89 -4.16 20.45
C SER A 134 -9.04 -2.96 20.04
N CYS A 135 -9.65 -1.87 19.57
CA CYS A 135 -8.97 -0.62 19.22
C CYS A 135 -8.33 0.03 20.45
N GLU A 136 -9.04 0.10 21.58
CA GLU A 136 -8.47 0.61 22.85
C GLU A 136 -7.23 -0.18 23.26
N LYS A 137 -7.27 -1.51 23.16
CA LYS A 137 -6.13 -2.37 23.46
C LYS A 137 -4.97 -2.19 22.47
N LEU A 138 -5.25 -2.00 21.17
CA LEU A 138 -4.23 -1.72 20.16
C LEU A 138 -3.54 -0.39 20.47
N ARG A 139 -4.31 0.69 20.67
CA ARG A 139 -3.78 2.02 20.98
C ARG A 139 -2.98 2.06 22.27
N SER A 140 -3.39 1.35 23.32
CA SER A 140 -2.65 1.26 24.58
C SER A 140 -1.26 0.63 24.43
N ARG A 141 -1.04 -0.17 23.38
CA ARG A 141 0.23 -0.86 23.11
C ARG A 141 1.06 -0.20 22.00
N MET A 142 0.45 0.64 21.18
CA MET A 142 1.03 1.19 19.96
C MET A 142 2.23 2.11 20.21
N GLY A 143 2.24 2.86 21.30
CA GLY A 143 3.19 3.96 21.55
C GLY A 143 4.66 3.64 21.21
N PRO A 144 5.27 2.59 21.75
CA PRO A 144 6.68 2.27 21.46
C PRO A 144 6.94 1.89 19.99
N TYR A 145 5.98 1.24 19.32
CA TYR A 145 6.08 0.89 17.88
C TYR A 145 5.94 2.15 17.01
N TRP A 146 5.02 3.03 17.38
CA TRP A 146 4.80 4.29 16.69
C TRP A 146 6.02 5.21 16.75
N GLN A 147 6.63 5.33 17.93
CA GLN A 147 7.87 6.08 18.10
C GLN A 147 9.00 5.53 17.21
N GLN A 148 9.11 4.20 17.12
CA GLN A 148 10.09 3.55 16.26
C GLN A 148 9.81 3.82 14.77
N VAL A 149 8.53 3.80 14.34
CA VAL A 149 8.13 4.18 12.97
C VAL A 149 8.57 5.60 12.65
N LEU A 150 8.28 6.56 13.53
CA LEU A 150 8.67 7.97 13.33
C LEU A 150 10.18 8.13 13.21
N ALA A 151 10.95 7.48 14.08
CA ALA A 151 12.42 7.48 14.02
C ALA A 151 12.93 6.86 12.71
N SER A 152 12.36 5.73 12.30
CA SER A 152 12.72 5.03 11.05
C SER A 152 12.44 5.88 9.81
N ILE A 153 11.30 6.57 9.77
CA ILE A 153 10.95 7.46 8.66
C ILE A 153 11.94 8.63 8.59
N GLU A 154 12.26 9.25 9.72
CA GLU A 154 13.18 10.39 9.75
C GLU A 154 14.58 9.98 9.28
N GLU A 155 15.02 8.76 9.61
CA GLU A 155 16.32 8.23 9.19
C GLU A 155 16.42 7.99 7.66
N ILE A 156 15.34 7.53 7.01
CA ILE A 156 15.36 7.27 5.56
C ILE A 156 14.92 8.47 4.72
N ARG A 157 14.17 9.42 5.31
CA ARG A 157 13.60 10.56 4.59
C ARG A 157 14.68 11.43 3.93
N THR A 158 15.74 11.77 4.67
CA THR A 158 16.87 12.53 4.13
C THR A 158 17.53 11.75 2.99
N TYR A 159 17.75 10.45 3.17
CA TYR A 159 18.35 9.58 2.16
C TYR A 159 17.51 9.48 0.88
N ALA A 160 16.18 9.43 1.01
CA ALA A 160 15.24 9.43 -0.10
C ALA A 160 15.24 10.78 -0.85
N ASN A 161 15.20 11.88 -0.09
CA ASN A 161 15.21 13.24 -0.65
C ASN A 161 16.47 13.54 -1.47
N GLU A 162 17.66 13.11 -1.01
CA GLU A 162 18.92 13.24 -1.76
C GLU A 162 18.89 12.53 -3.11
N ARG A 163 18.00 11.54 -3.29
CA ARG A 163 17.79 10.76 -4.51
C ARG A 163 16.60 11.24 -5.34
N GLY A 164 15.91 12.27 -4.89
CA GLY A 164 14.70 12.76 -5.54
C GLY A 164 13.52 11.79 -5.48
N ILE A 165 13.50 10.86 -4.51
CA ILE A 165 12.44 9.87 -4.33
C ILE A 165 11.51 10.32 -3.21
N GLN A 166 10.20 10.34 -3.49
CA GLN A 166 9.19 10.54 -2.46
C GLN A 166 8.85 9.21 -1.77
N LEU A 167 8.50 9.27 -0.49
CA LEU A 167 8.03 8.10 0.27
C LEU A 167 6.50 8.06 0.24
N GLY A 168 5.93 6.99 -0.32
CA GLY A 168 4.48 6.74 -0.31
C GLY A 168 4.10 5.84 0.86
N PHE A 169 3.38 6.35 1.86
CA PHE A 169 2.93 5.54 2.99
C PHE A 169 1.56 4.96 2.70
N GLU A 170 1.53 3.64 2.60
CA GLU A 170 0.35 2.90 2.17
C GLU A 170 -0.59 2.56 3.34
N ASN A 171 -1.91 2.74 3.14
CA ASN A 171 -2.91 2.21 4.06
C ASN A 171 -2.92 0.68 4.01
N ARG A 172 -3.18 0.05 5.17
CA ARG A 172 -3.02 -1.40 5.33
C ARG A 172 -4.34 -2.09 5.67
N GLU A 173 -4.44 -3.38 5.30
CA GLU A 173 -5.65 -4.19 5.50
C GLU A 173 -5.81 -4.74 6.92
N LYS A 174 -4.71 -5.07 7.62
CA LYS A 174 -4.78 -5.76 8.91
C LYS A 174 -4.98 -4.79 10.06
N PHE A 175 -5.69 -5.27 11.06
CA PHE A 175 -6.06 -4.51 12.25
C PHE A 175 -4.86 -3.92 13.01
N GLU A 176 -3.76 -4.67 13.10
CA GLU A 176 -2.57 -4.30 13.86
C GLU A 176 -1.51 -3.53 13.07
N GLU A 177 -1.70 -3.31 11.77
CA GLU A 177 -0.72 -2.60 10.92
C GLU A 177 -0.76 -1.09 11.13
N LEU A 178 0.40 -0.45 10.94
CA LEU A 178 0.61 0.99 11.12
C LEU A 178 0.83 1.69 9.77
N PRO A 179 0.42 2.96 9.64
CA PRO A 179 -0.36 3.77 10.59
C PRO A 179 -1.76 3.21 10.79
N LEU A 180 -2.40 3.51 11.91
CA LEU A 180 -3.84 3.34 11.98
C LEU A 180 -4.51 4.39 11.07
N ASP A 181 -5.70 4.08 10.58
CA ASP A 181 -6.37 4.90 9.55
C ASP A 181 -6.53 6.37 9.94
N ASP A 182 -6.74 6.65 11.23
CA ASP A 182 -6.86 8.01 11.77
C ASP A 182 -5.52 8.73 11.98
N ASP A 183 -4.40 8.03 11.91
CA ASP A 183 -3.09 8.58 12.28
C ASP A 183 -2.29 9.10 11.07
N PHE A 184 -2.76 8.87 9.82
CA PHE A 184 -2.07 9.34 8.60
C PHE A 184 -1.91 10.85 8.54
N GLU A 185 -2.97 11.61 8.86
CA GLU A 185 -2.91 13.07 8.86
C GLU A 185 -1.85 13.59 9.85
N ALA A 186 -1.84 13.06 11.08
CA ALA A 186 -0.87 13.43 12.10
C ALA A 186 0.56 13.07 11.68
N LEU A 187 0.75 11.86 11.10
CA LEU A 187 2.04 11.43 10.57
C LEU A 187 2.57 12.40 9.52
N LEU A 188 1.76 12.66 8.48
CA LEU A 188 2.18 13.46 7.33
C LEU A 188 2.34 14.95 7.66
N SER A 189 1.54 15.47 8.60
CA SER A 189 1.65 16.85 9.08
C SER A 189 2.86 17.06 10.00
N GLY A 190 3.29 16.01 10.71
CA GLY A 190 4.47 16.04 11.57
C GLY A 190 5.81 16.03 10.84
N LEU A 191 5.82 15.77 9.53
CA LEU A 191 7.06 15.72 8.74
C LEU A 191 7.62 17.12 8.48
N ALA A 192 8.89 17.33 8.80
CA ALA A 192 9.58 18.61 8.67
C ALA A 192 9.64 19.13 7.21
N GLN A 193 9.58 18.22 6.23
CA GLN A 193 9.57 18.52 4.80
C GLN A 193 8.41 17.78 4.12
N PRO A 194 7.23 18.40 4.06
CA PRO A 194 6.01 17.75 3.62
C PRO A 194 6.04 17.15 2.20
N HIS A 195 6.84 17.74 1.29
CA HIS A 195 6.96 17.29 -0.10
C HIS A 195 7.75 15.99 -0.29
N THR A 196 8.44 15.50 0.76
CA THR A 196 9.29 14.31 0.67
C THR A 196 8.53 13.00 0.91
N ALA A 197 7.30 13.09 1.41
CA ALA A 197 6.44 11.93 1.65
C ALA A 197 4.96 12.29 1.49
N GLY A 198 4.15 11.28 1.22
CA GLY A 198 2.71 11.43 1.10
C GLY A 198 1.96 10.12 1.33
N TYR A 199 0.66 10.21 1.18
CA TYR A 199 -0.26 9.10 1.32
C TYR A 199 -0.30 8.28 0.02
N TRP A 200 -0.28 6.97 0.15
CA TRP A 200 -0.52 6.03 -0.93
C TRP A 200 -1.77 5.23 -0.62
N HIS A 201 -2.75 5.26 -1.52
CA HIS A 201 -4.06 4.67 -1.27
C HIS A 201 -4.22 3.33 -1.96
N ASP A 202 -4.30 2.26 -1.18
CA ASP A 202 -4.74 0.96 -1.66
C ASP A 202 -6.26 0.82 -1.49
N THR A 203 -6.94 0.61 -2.62
CA THR A 203 -8.40 0.58 -2.68
C THR A 203 -9.00 -0.65 -2.00
N GLY A 204 -8.36 -1.80 -2.14
CA GLY A 204 -8.83 -3.04 -1.53
C GLY A 204 -8.61 -3.07 -0.02
N HIS A 205 -7.46 -2.60 0.46
CA HIS A 205 -7.19 -2.50 1.89
C HIS A 205 -8.22 -1.63 2.61
N ALA A 206 -8.59 -0.50 2.00
CA ALA A 206 -9.63 0.38 2.55
C ALA A 206 -11.02 -0.27 2.53
N ASP A 207 -11.39 -0.94 1.43
CA ASP A 207 -12.67 -1.65 1.31
C ASP A 207 -12.79 -2.78 2.33
N ILE A 208 -11.73 -3.57 2.53
CA ILE A 208 -11.68 -4.63 3.55
C ILE A 208 -11.92 -4.04 4.94
N LYS A 209 -11.23 -2.94 5.29
CA LYS A 209 -11.46 -2.28 6.59
C LYS A 209 -12.84 -1.65 6.73
N GLN A 210 -13.39 -1.09 5.66
CA GLN A 210 -14.77 -0.61 5.64
C GLN A 210 -15.75 -1.75 5.92
N SER A 211 -15.58 -2.89 5.27
CA SER A 211 -16.42 -4.06 5.51
C SER A 211 -16.35 -4.61 6.94
N LEU A 212 -15.28 -4.27 7.66
CA LEU A 212 -15.07 -4.59 9.07
C LEU A 212 -15.48 -3.43 10.01
N GLY A 213 -16.10 -2.36 9.50
CA GLY A 213 -16.51 -1.21 10.29
C GLY A 213 -15.37 -0.43 10.94
N MET A 214 -14.16 -0.52 10.41
CA MET A 214 -12.96 0.13 10.95
C MET A 214 -12.75 1.54 10.40
N LEU A 215 -13.20 1.79 9.17
CA LEU A 215 -13.18 3.10 8.52
C LEU A 215 -14.40 3.29 7.61
N GLU A 216 -14.64 4.50 7.18
CA GLU A 216 -15.50 4.84 6.06
C GLU A 216 -14.61 5.32 4.91
N HIS A 217 -14.70 4.62 3.75
CA HIS A 217 -13.73 4.70 2.68
C HIS A 217 -13.64 6.11 2.07
N ARG A 218 -14.79 6.74 1.79
CA ARG A 218 -14.84 8.11 1.26
C ARG A 218 -14.24 9.12 2.24
N MET A 219 -14.64 9.09 3.51
CA MET A 219 -14.12 10.02 4.53
C MET A 219 -12.62 9.84 4.75
N HIS A 220 -12.14 8.59 4.68
CA HIS A 220 -10.71 8.30 4.78
C HIS A 220 -9.93 8.94 3.62
N LEU A 221 -10.43 8.84 2.38
CA LEU A 221 -9.85 9.50 1.22
C LEU A 221 -9.93 11.02 1.31
N GLU A 222 -11.07 11.59 1.69
CA GLU A 222 -11.24 13.05 1.86
C GLU A 222 -10.19 13.63 2.81
N LYS A 223 -9.97 12.96 3.95
CA LYS A 223 -9.01 13.37 4.96
C LYS A 223 -7.55 13.36 4.43
N ASN A 224 -7.19 12.37 3.63
CA ASN A 224 -5.83 12.16 3.16
C ASN A 224 -5.55 12.72 1.74
N ALA A 225 -6.59 13.12 1.00
CA ALA A 225 -6.47 13.64 -0.36
C ALA A 225 -5.46 14.79 -0.55
N PRO A 226 -5.28 15.73 0.42
CA PRO A 226 -4.27 16.81 0.26
C PRO A 226 -2.82 16.31 0.15
N ARG A 227 -2.55 15.10 0.59
CA ARG A 227 -1.21 14.51 0.64
C ARG A 227 -1.08 13.24 -0.21
N LEU A 228 -2.06 12.97 -1.07
CA LEU A 228 -2.13 11.79 -1.91
C LEU A 228 -1.10 11.84 -3.04
N LEU A 229 -0.31 10.78 -3.19
CA LEU A 229 0.69 10.61 -4.25
C LEU A 229 0.20 9.66 -5.35
N GLY A 230 -0.55 8.65 -4.98
CA GLY A 230 -1.00 7.63 -5.93
C GLY A 230 -1.86 6.55 -5.29
N PHE A 231 -2.20 5.58 -6.12
CA PHE A 231 -3.11 4.50 -5.78
C PHE A 231 -2.56 3.14 -6.19
N HIS A 232 -2.81 2.13 -5.36
CA HIS A 232 -2.96 0.76 -5.81
C HIS A 232 -4.44 0.51 -6.11
N LEU A 233 -4.73 0.20 -7.37
CA LEU A 233 -6.08 0.02 -7.88
C LEU A 233 -6.33 -1.45 -8.14
N HIS A 234 -7.22 -2.03 -7.38
CA HIS A 234 -7.77 -3.36 -7.56
C HIS A 234 -9.12 -3.45 -6.87
N ASP A 235 -9.93 -4.41 -7.28
CA ASP A 235 -11.24 -4.64 -6.70
C ASP A 235 -11.20 -5.69 -5.59
N VAL A 236 -12.28 -5.78 -4.84
CA VAL A 236 -12.49 -6.79 -3.80
C VAL A 236 -13.77 -7.55 -4.11
N SER A 237 -13.64 -8.87 -4.27
CA SER A 237 -14.79 -9.74 -4.52
C SER A 237 -15.79 -9.75 -3.35
N ALA A 238 -17.00 -10.23 -3.61
CA ALA A 238 -18.06 -10.31 -2.60
C ALA A 238 -17.65 -11.16 -1.37
N ASP A 239 -16.78 -12.16 -1.55
CA ASP A 239 -16.23 -13.00 -0.50
C ASP A 239 -14.95 -12.41 0.17
N GLY A 240 -14.61 -11.16 -0.15
CA GLY A 240 -13.54 -10.41 0.52
C GLY A 240 -12.13 -10.70 0.02
N LYS A 241 -11.96 -11.26 -1.18
CA LYS A 241 -10.65 -11.43 -1.81
C LYS A 241 -10.28 -10.14 -2.55
N ASP A 242 -9.12 -9.61 -2.22
CA ASP A 242 -8.49 -8.46 -2.86
C ASP A 242 -7.80 -8.79 -4.19
N HIS A 243 -7.15 -7.79 -4.79
CA HIS A 243 -6.40 -7.88 -6.03
C HIS A 243 -7.20 -8.46 -7.21
N GLN A 244 -8.53 -8.23 -7.22
CA GLN A 244 -9.42 -8.62 -8.31
C GLN A 244 -9.40 -7.60 -9.46
N PRO A 245 -9.77 -8.02 -10.69
CA PRO A 245 -9.95 -7.08 -11.81
C PRO A 245 -10.96 -5.98 -11.48
N ILE A 246 -10.69 -4.78 -11.95
CA ILE A 246 -11.56 -3.61 -11.74
C ILE A 246 -12.98 -3.90 -12.27
N GLY A 247 -13.97 -3.72 -11.39
CA GLY A 247 -15.40 -3.96 -11.64
C GLY A 247 -15.80 -5.44 -11.62
N ALA A 248 -14.95 -6.33 -11.12
CA ALA A 248 -15.31 -7.69 -10.78
C ALA A 248 -15.76 -7.85 -9.32
N GLY A 249 -15.71 -6.78 -8.55
CA GLY A 249 -16.03 -6.76 -7.13
C GLY A 249 -17.03 -5.68 -6.75
N ARG A 250 -16.82 -5.07 -5.58
CA ARG A 250 -17.80 -4.19 -4.93
C ARG A 250 -17.33 -2.74 -4.72
N ILE A 251 -16.08 -2.41 -5.10
CA ILE A 251 -15.55 -1.06 -4.90
C ILE A 251 -16.21 -0.07 -5.85
N ASP A 252 -16.65 1.07 -5.34
CA ASP A 252 -17.17 2.18 -6.14
C ASP A 252 -16.02 3.01 -6.75
N PHE A 253 -15.56 2.62 -7.94
CA PHE A 253 -14.50 3.33 -8.65
C PHE A 253 -14.92 4.72 -9.17
N ASN A 254 -16.22 5.05 -9.25
CA ASN A 254 -16.67 6.42 -9.51
C ASN A 254 -16.34 7.30 -8.30
N MET A 255 -16.59 6.81 -7.10
CA MET A 255 -16.20 7.50 -5.86
C MET A 255 -14.68 7.65 -5.79
N ILE A 256 -13.89 6.58 -6.01
CA ILE A 256 -12.43 6.61 -5.98
C ILE A 256 -11.88 7.61 -7.00
N SER A 257 -12.35 7.55 -8.25
CA SER A 257 -11.86 8.44 -9.32
C SER A 257 -12.15 9.93 -9.06
N SER A 258 -13.15 10.25 -8.22
CA SER A 258 -13.42 11.64 -7.85
C SER A 258 -12.27 12.31 -7.09
N PHE A 259 -11.37 11.55 -6.51
CA PHE A 259 -10.16 12.02 -5.81
C PHE A 259 -8.91 12.07 -6.71
N TRP A 260 -8.97 11.55 -7.93
CA TRP A 260 -7.82 11.55 -8.84
C TRP A 260 -7.45 12.96 -9.28
N ARG A 261 -6.14 13.17 -9.48
CA ARG A 261 -5.54 14.36 -10.07
C ARG A 261 -4.52 13.93 -11.12
N PRO A 262 -4.19 14.78 -12.10
CA PRO A 262 -3.23 14.45 -13.17
C PRO A 262 -1.84 14.03 -12.67
N GLU A 263 -1.42 14.53 -11.52
CA GLU A 263 -0.13 14.22 -10.91
C GLU A 263 -0.09 12.87 -10.17
N HIS A 264 -1.25 12.27 -9.86
CA HIS A 264 -1.30 11.00 -9.14
C HIS A 264 -0.83 9.82 -9.98
N LEU A 265 -0.16 8.87 -9.33
CA LEU A 265 0.21 7.60 -9.93
C LEU A 265 -0.95 6.61 -9.75
N LEU A 266 -1.46 6.09 -10.85
CA LEU A 266 -2.54 5.10 -10.84
C LEU A 266 -1.96 3.74 -11.23
N THR A 267 -1.74 2.88 -10.25
CA THR A 267 -1.12 1.56 -10.44
C THR A 267 -2.16 0.46 -10.33
N LEU A 268 -2.36 -0.32 -11.38
CA LEU A 268 -3.14 -1.56 -11.29
C LEU A 268 -2.33 -2.62 -10.55
N GLU A 269 -2.77 -3.02 -9.36
CA GLU A 269 -2.16 -4.09 -8.57
C GLU A 269 -3.06 -5.33 -8.55
N LEU A 270 -2.97 -6.12 -9.60
CA LEU A 270 -3.81 -7.29 -9.78
C LEU A 270 -3.10 -8.58 -9.34
N SER A 271 -3.88 -9.55 -8.85
CA SER A 271 -3.35 -10.87 -8.50
C SER A 271 -2.64 -11.50 -9.72
N PRO A 272 -1.49 -12.17 -9.52
CA PRO A 272 -0.83 -12.92 -10.58
C PRO A 272 -1.68 -14.02 -11.23
N ARG A 273 -2.85 -14.32 -10.65
CA ARG A 273 -3.81 -15.30 -11.18
C ARG A 273 -4.81 -14.69 -12.16
N VAL A 274 -4.85 -13.36 -12.26
CA VAL A 274 -5.70 -12.66 -13.23
C VAL A 274 -5.15 -12.91 -14.63
N ASN A 275 -6.01 -13.33 -15.54
CA ASN A 275 -5.64 -13.55 -16.93
C ASN A 275 -5.47 -12.21 -17.68
N ILE A 276 -4.89 -12.26 -18.88
CA ILE A 276 -4.63 -11.08 -19.72
C ILE A 276 -5.91 -10.28 -19.98
N GLU A 277 -7.03 -10.97 -20.24
CA GLU A 277 -8.33 -10.32 -20.48
C GLU A 277 -8.76 -9.46 -19.27
N GLY A 278 -8.64 -9.99 -18.04
CA GLY A 278 -8.94 -9.25 -16.83
C GLY A 278 -8.05 -8.03 -16.64
N VAL A 279 -6.77 -8.11 -17.04
CA VAL A 279 -5.85 -6.96 -17.03
C VAL A 279 -6.28 -5.90 -18.03
N VAL A 280 -6.59 -6.30 -19.27
CA VAL A 280 -7.03 -5.38 -20.34
C VAL A 280 -8.36 -4.71 -19.99
N VAL A 281 -9.33 -5.45 -19.50
CA VAL A 281 -10.62 -4.89 -19.06
C VAL A 281 -10.43 -3.91 -17.90
N SER A 282 -9.57 -4.23 -16.92
CA SER A 282 -9.26 -3.32 -15.81
C SER A 282 -8.65 -2.01 -16.34
N LYS A 283 -7.67 -2.10 -17.26
CA LYS A 283 -7.05 -0.94 -17.90
C LYS A 283 -8.09 -0.05 -18.58
N GLN A 284 -8.93 -0.65 -19.44
CA GLN A 284 -9.97 0.08 -20.19
C GLN A 284 -10.95 0.81 -19.25
N ARG A 285 -11.35 0.18 -18.13
CA ARG A 285 -12.23 0.81 -17.15
C ARG A 285 -11.58 2.00 -16.46
N ILE A 286 -10.30 1.89 -16.09
CA ILE A 286 -9.56 3.02 -15.51
C ILE A 286 -9.39 4.15 -16.53
N GLU A 287 -9.05 3.84 -17.79
CA GLU A 287 -8.93 4.83 -18.86
C GLU A 287 -10.26 5.56 -19.12
N ALA A 288 -11.40 4.86 -19.14
CA ALA A 288 -12.70 5.48 -19.26
C ALA A 288 -13.05 6.43 -18.11
N LEU A 289 -12.65 6.06 -16.88
CA LEU A 289 -12.80 6.95 -15.71
C LEU A 289 -11.87 8.18 -15.80
N MET A 290 -10.64 8.00 -16.30
CA MET A 290 -9.70 9.12 -16.54
C MET A 290 -10.22 10.06 -17.62
N GLU A 291 -10.76 9.54 -18.72
CA GLU A 291 -11.39 10.32 -19.78
C GLU A 291 -12.57 11.16 -19.22
N THR A 292 -13.44 10.51 -18.44
CA THR A 292 -14.54 11.20 -17.76
C THR A 292 -14.06 12.31 -16.81
N ARG A 293 -12.95 12.08 -16.11
CA ARG A 293 -12.44 12.99 -15.08
C ARG A 293 -11.62 14.15 -15.66
N PHE A 294 -10.81 13.89 -16.68
CA PHE A 294 -9.78 14.81 -17.19
C PHE A 294 -9.97 15.21 -18.65
N GLY A 295 -10.84 14.52 -19.39
CA GLY A 295 -11.05 14.77 -20.83
C GLY A 295 -9.88 14.32 -21.70
N VAL A 296 -9.11 13.31 -21.26
CA VAL A 296 -7.90 12.80 -21.94
C VAL A 296 -8.01 11.31 -22.21
#